data_5e85963c7101f244fabe62add4e3a9d0
#
_entry.id   5e85963c7101f244fabe62add4e3a9d0
#
_cell.length_a   1.000
_cell.length_b   1.000
_cell.length_c   1.000
_cell.angle_alpha   90.00
_cell.angle_beta   90.00
_cell.angle_gamma   90.00
#
_symmetry.space_group_name_H-M   'P 1'
#
loop_
_entity.id
_entity.type
_entity.pdbx_description
1 polymer ?
#
loop_
_entity_poly.entity_id
_entity_poly.type
_entity_poly.pdbx_seq_one_letter_code
_entity_poly.pdbx_strand_id
1 'polypeptide(L)' 'MTELTDKQKDILNFLREFTSENGYPPTVKEVMAKFNFASPT' A
#
# COMPACT_ATOMS: atom_id res chain seq x y z
N MET A 1 2.75 12.83 -18.00
CA MET A 1 2.86 12.69 -16.87
C MET A 1 1.93 11.87 -16.30
N THR A 2 2.19 11.07 -15.49
CA THR A 2 1.29 10.20 -14.94
C THR A 2 0.61 10.73 -13.81
N GLU A 3 -0.65 10.58 -13.72
CA GLU A 3 -1.33 11.08 -12.62
C GLU A 3 -1.71 9.95 -11.80
N LEU A 4 -1.30 9.77 -10.61
CA LEU A 4 -1.68 8.69 -9.73
C LEU A 4 -3.04 8.97 -9.14
N THR A 5 -3.85 7.96 -9.06
CA THR A 5 -5.16 8.14 -8.43
C THR A 5 -4.94 8.24 -6.94
N ASP A 6 -5.93 8.66 -6.25
CA ASP A 6 -5.82 8.78 -4.80
C ASP A 6 -5.47 7.45 -4.19
N LYS A 7 -6.07 6.38 -4.69
CA LYS A 7 -5.79 5.08 -4.14
C LYS A 7 -4.32 4.72 -4.34
N GLN A 8 -3.77 5.01 -5.50
CA GLN A 8 -2.40 4.68 -5.76
C GLN A 8 -1.47 5.51 -4.87
N LYS A 9 -1.83 6.76 -4.63
CA LYS A 9 -1.02 7.58 -3.76
C LYS A 9 -1.03 7.04 -2.35
N ASP A 10 -2.19 6.57 -1.89
CA ASP A 10 -2.27 6.01 -0.55
C ASP A 10 -1.39 4.78 -0.43
N ILE A 11 -1.42 3.93 -1.44
CA ILE A 11 -0.61 2.73 -1.40
C ILE A 11 0.86 3.10 -1.38
N LEU A 12 1.25 4.04 -2.19
CA LEU A 12 2.64 4.45 -2.24
C LEU A 12 3.07 5.00 -0.89
N ASN A 13 2.27 5.84 -0.29
CA ASN A 13 2.60 6.39 1.01
C ASN A 13 2.71 5.29 2.04
N PHE A 14 1.82 4.33 2.00
CA PHE A 14 1.85 3.23 2.95
C PHE A 14 3.14 2.44 2.78
N LEU A 15 3.54 2.19 1.54
CA LEU A 15 4.75 1.45 1.30
C LEU A 15 5.96 2.19 1.89
N ARG A 16 6.01 3.47 1.70
CA ARG A 16 7.15 4.25 2.18
C ARG A 16 7.19 4.26 3.70
N GLU A 17 6.05 4.48 4.32
CA GLU A 17 6.02 4.53 5.76
C GLU A 17 6.32 3.17 6.36
N PHE A 18 5.74 2.13 5.78
CA PHE A 18 5.97 0.80 6.29
C PHE A 18 7.46 0.46 6.21
N THR A 19 8.07 0.75 5.07
CA THR A 19 9.48 0.44 4.90
C THR A 19 10.31 1.25 5.89
N SER A 20 9.95 2.49 6.11
CA SER A 20 10.70 3.34 6.99
C SER A 20 10.64 2.83 8.42
N GLU A 21 9.50 2.31 8.83
CA GLU A 21 9.37 1.86 10.19
C GLU A 21 9.87 0.44 10.41
N ASN A 22 9.75 -0.41 9.42
CA ASN A 22 10.11 -1.80 9.60
C ASN A 22 11.43 -2.17 8.97
N GLY A 23 11.94 -1.38 8.08
CA GLY A 23 13.21 -1.70 7.44
C GLY A 23 13.06 -2.62 6.25
N TYR A 24 11.85 -2.96 5.87
CA TYR A 24 11.65 -3.80 4.69
C TYR A 24 10.27 -3.49 4.15
N PRO A 25 10.05 -3.71 2.87
CA PRO A 25 8.77 -3.38 2.28
C PRO A 25 7.68 -4.35 2.69
N PRO A 26 6.44 -3.95 2.65
CA PRO A 26 5.34 -4.82 3.06
C PRO A 26 5.08 -5.88 1.99
N THR A 27 4.51 -6.98 2.41
CA THR A 27 4.17 -8.01 1.46
C THR A 27 2.78 -7.73 0.92
N VAL A 28 2.38 -8.47 -0.05
CA VAL A 28 1.07 -8.28 -0.63
C VAL A 28 -0.01 -8.46 0.44
N LYS A 29 0.18 -9.42 1.33
CA LYS A 29 -0.80 -9.61 2.37
C LYS A 29 -0.91 -8.38 3.25
N GLU A 30 0.21 -7.76 3.56
CA GLU A 30 0.18 -6.57 4.39
C GLU A 30 -0.58 -5.45 3.70
N VAL A 31 -0.34 -5.28 2.42
CA VAL A 31 -0.99 -4.21 1.69
C VAL A 31 -2.49 -4.49 1.61
N MET A 32 -2.86 -5.71 1.36
CA MET A 32 -4.26 -6.03 1.25
C MET A 32 -4.97 -5.85 2.58
N ALA A 33 -4.32 -6.20 3.66
CA ALA A 33 -4.92 -6.03 4.97
C ALA A 33 -5.10 -4.56 5.27
N LYS A 34 -4.14 -3.76 4.91
CA LYS A 34 -4.21 -2.34 5.21
C LYS A 34 -5.34 -1.67 4.43
N PHE A 35 -5.45 -1.99 3.15
CA PHE A 35 -6.44 -1.33 2.34
C PHE A 35 -7.69 -2.18 2.10
N ASN A 36 -7.67 -3.37 2.67
CA ASN A 36 -8.90 -4.20 2.56
C ASN A 36 -9.29 -4.42 1.11
N PHE A 37 -8.35 -4.68 0.26
CA PHE A 37 -8.71 -4.92 -1.10
C PHE A 37 -9.42 -6.21 -1.23
N ALA A 38 -9.50 -7.00 -0.38
CA ALA A 38 -10.07 -8.24 -0.46
C ALA A 38 -11.30 -8.21 -0.93
N SER A 39 -11.70 -8.42 -1.81
CA SER A 39 -12.93 -8.30 -2.22
C SER A 39 -13.41 -9.50 -2.36
N PRO A 40 -13.75 -10.09 -1.66
CA PRO A 40 -14.25 -11.27 -1.68
C PRO A 40 -15.25 -11.41 -2.45
N THR A 41 -15.61 -11.31 -2.84
CA THR A 41 -16.63 -11.54 -3.57
C THR A 41 -17.31 -12.03 -3.25
#